data_851842b1880048af5a4c2f0f550e230f
#
_entry.id   851842b1880048af5a4c2f0f550e230f
#
_cell.length_a   1.000
_cell.length_b   1.000
_cell.length_c   1.000
_cell.angle_alpha   90.00
_cell.angle_beta   90.00
_cell.angle_gamma   90.00
#
_symmetry.space_group_name_H-M   'P 1'
#
loop_
_entity.id
_entity.type
_entity.pdbx_description
1 polymer ?
#
loop_
_entity_poly.entity_id
_entity_poly.type
_entity_poly.pdbx_seq_one_letter_code
_entity_poly.pdbx_strand_id
1 'polypeptide(L)'
;MNEKASRIHIAIVDDDALVRESLCDCVESAGYSAEGFASAEEFLASNSGGNAACLVLDIACLILDIQLPGVSGLELQRRLSDGAPPPVVFVTANATDANRESALKHGAKGFLAKPVRCQELLNAVRAAIPS
;
A
#
# COMPACT_ATOMS: atom_id res chain seq x y z
N MET A 1 24.49 -2.19 -15.13
CA MET A 1 23.11 -2.52 -14.73
C MET A 1 22.52 -1.46 -13.83
N ASN A 2 21.29 -1.13 -14.09
CA ASN A 2 20.60 -0.12 -13.29
C ASN A 2 19.84 -0.79 -12.16
N GLU A 3 20.34 -0.64 -10.94
CA GLU A 3 19.69 -1.24 -9.78
C GLU A 3 18.27 -0.75 -9.57
N LYS A 4 17.99 0.50 -9.91
CA LYS A 4 16.63 1.05 -9.76
C LYS A 4 15.61 0.30 -10.60
N ALA A 5 16.02 -0.13 -11.79
CA ALA A 5 15.11 -0.82 -12.70
C ALA A 5 14.69 -2.18 -12.16
N SER A 6 15.49 -2.76 -11.27
CA SER A 6 15.19 -4.07 -10.71
C SER A 6 14.57 -4.00 -9.33
N ARG A 7 14.38 -2.81 -8.78
CA ARG A 7 13.76 -2.68 -7.46
C ARG A 7 12.27 -2.94 -7.52
N ILE A 8 11.80 -3.59 -6.46
CA ILE A 8 10.38 -3.84 -6.28
C ILE A 8 9.75 -2.56 -5.74
N HIS A 9 8.69 -2.11 -6.38
CA HIS A 9 8.02 -0.85 -6.05
C HIS A 9 6.86 -1.07 -5.09
N ILE A 10 6.88 -0.32 -3.98
CA ILE A 10 5.83 -0.35 -2.96
C ILE A 10 5.17 1.03 -2.92
N ALA A 11 3.85 1.07 -3.00
CA ALA A 11 3.12 2.31 -2.84
C ALA A 11 2.53 2.35 -1.42
N ILE A 12 2.54 3.52 -0.81
CA ILE A 12 2.07 3.70 0.57
C ILE A 12 1.09 4.86 0.59
N VAL A 13 -0.14 4.59 1.01
CA VAL A 13 -1.19 5.61 1.10
C VAL A 13 -1.58 5.81 2.56
N ASP A 14 -1.24 6.95 3.11
CA ASP A 14 -1.53 7.30 4.50
C ASP A 14 -1.54 8.82 4.60
N ASP A 15 -2.58 9.41 5.20
CA ASP A 15 -2.71 10.86 5.26
C ASP A 15 -1.82 11.50 6.33
N ASP A 16 -1.30 10.71 7.26
CA ASP A 16 -0.36 11.21 8.27
C ASP A 16 1.04 11.20 7.69
N ALA A 17 1.61 12.40 7.50
CA ALA A 17 2.92 12.53 6.85
C ALA A 17 4.03 11.81 7.59
N LEU A 18 4.01 11.85 8.93
CA LEU A 18 5.07 11.22 9.71
C LEU A 18 4.98 9.70 9.62
N VAL A 19 3.77 9.17 9.67
CA VAL A 19 3.57 7.73 9.53
C VAL A 19 3.96 7.28 8.12
N ARG A 20 3.52 8.03 7.11
CA ARG A 20 3.82 7.72 5.72
C ARG A 20 5.33 7.67 5.48
N GLU A 21 6.04 8.67 6.00
CA GLU A 21 7.49 8.75 5.87
C GLU A 21 8.17 7.57 6.57
N SER A 22 7.70 7.24 7.78
CA SER A 22 8.24 6.12 8.53
C SER A 22 8.05 4.78 7.80
N LEU A 23 6.87 4.59 7.21
CA LEU A 23 6.61 3.36 6.46
C LEU A 23 7.47 3.28 5.20
N CYS A 24 7.64 4.41 4.50
CA CYS A 24 8.53 4.46 3.34
C CYS A 24 9.96 4.12 3.72
N ASP A 25 10.46 4.73 4.80
CA ASP A 25 11.82 4.47 5.26
C ASP A 25 12.01 3.00 5.60
N CYS A 26 11.02 2.40 6.22
CA CYS A 26 11.08 1.00 6.59
C CYS A 26 11.25 0.10 5.36
N VAL A 27 10.39 0.27 4.36
CA VAL A 27 10.49 -0.61 3.19
C VAL A 27 11.73 -0.32 2.37
N GLU A 28 12.17 0.94 2.33
CA GLU A 28 13.41 1.29 1.63
C GLU A 28 14.62 0.68 2.29
N SER A 29 14.60 0.54 3.61
CA SER A 29 15.71 -0.09 4.34
C SER A 29 15.89 -1.55 3.95
N ALA A 30 14.86 -2.18 3.44
CA ALA A 30 14.91 -3.56 2.99
C ALA A 30 15.22 -3.70 1.50
N GLY A 31 15.48 -2.60 0.82
CA GLY A 31 15.85 -2.62 -0.60
C GLY A 31 14.70 -2.35 -1.57
N TYR A 32 13.50 -2.12 -1.07
CA TYR A 32 12.37 -1.78 -1.92
C TYR A 32 12.41 -0.30 -2.32
N SER A 33 11.74 0.04 -3.40
CA SER A 33 11.51 1.41 -3.77
C SER A 33 10.13 1.81 -3.23
N ALA A 34 10.01 2.97 -2.62
CA ALA A 34 8.77 3.39 -1.99
C ALA A 34 8.28 4.73 -2.55
N GLU A 35 6.98 4.86 -2.72
CA GLU A 35 6.36 6.12 -3.08
C GLU A 35 5.14 6.33 -2.19
N GLY A 36 5.05 7.50 -1.54
CA GLY A 36 3.98 7.80 -0.61
C GLY A 36 2.93 8.73 -1.18
N PHE A 37 1.70 8.54 -0.76
CA PHE A 37 0.56 9.37 -1.18
C PHE A 37 -0.26 9.71 0.05
N ALA A 38 -0.78 10.94 0.07
CA ALA A 38 -1.55 11.43 1.23
C ALA A 38 -3.02 11.03 1.17
N SER A 39 -3.50 10.59 0.02
CA SER A 39 -4.91 10.21 -0.15
C SER A 39 -5.06 9.19 -1.25
N ALA A 40 -6.22 8.53 -1.26
CA ALA A 40 -6.56 7.61 -2.32
C ALA A 40 -6.66 8.33 -3.66
N GLU A 41 -7.21 9.54 -3.63
CA GLU A 41 -7.36 10.35 -4.86
C GLU A 41 -6.01 10.69 -5.46
N GLU A 42 -5.04 11.04 -4.62
CA GLU A 42 -3.69 11.33 -5.07
C GLU A 42 -3.03 10.12 -5.72
N PHE A 43 -3.22 8.96 -5.09
CA PHE A 43 -2.70 7.72 -5.65
C PHE A 43 -3.36 7.41 -7.00
N LEU A 44 -4.68 7.51 -7.08
CA LEU A 44 -5.39 7.24 -8.33
C LEU A 44 -5.00 8.21 -9.42
N ALA A 45 -4.82 9.49 -9.08
CA ALA A 45 -4.41 10.50 -10.06
C ALA A 45 -3.04 10.21 -10.63
N SER A 46 -2.12 9.72 -9.81
CA SER A 46 -0.77 9.42 -10.28
C SER A 46 -0.75 8.24 -11.25
N ASN A 47 -1.73 7.35 -11.13
CA ASN A 47 -1.82 6.17 -11.98
C ASN A 47 -2.69 6.35 -13.21
N SER A 48 -3.53 7.39 -13.23
CA SER A 48 -4.45 7.62 -14.34
C SER A 48 -4.06 8.80 -15.22
N GLY A 49 -3.02 9.54 -14.84
CA GLY A 49 -2.55 10.66 -15.64
C GLY A 49 -1.91 10.19 -16.94
N GLY A 50 -1.53 11.13 -17.78
CA GLY A 50 -0.93 10.81 -19.06
C GLY A 50 0.41 10.11 -18.97
N ASN A 51 0.98 10.03 -17.81
CA ASN A 51 2.24 9.36 -17.60
C ASN A 51 2.01 7.89 -17.28
N ALA A 52 1.99 7.08 -18.29
CA ALA A 52 1.70 5.66 -18.15
C ALA A 52 2.78 4.87 -17.45
N ALA A 53 3.91 5.49 -17.14
CA ALA A 53 5.02 4.76 -16.51
C ALA A 53 4.72 4.30 -15.10
N CYS A 54 3.80 4.99 -14.42
CA CYS A 54 3.47 4.65 -13.04
C CYS A 54 2.11 4.00 -12.95
N LEU A 55 1.97 2.88 -13.59
CA LEU A 55 0.70 2.15 -13.55
C LEU A 55 0.63 1.29 -12.31
N VAL A 56 -0.60 1.04 -11.89
CA VAL A 56 -0.87 0.13 -10.77
C VAL A 56 -0.19 -1.22 -11.01
N LEU A 57 -0.04 -1.62 -12.26
CA LEU A 57 0.59 -2.88 -12.63
C LEU A 57 2.04 -2.99 -12.17
N ASP A 58 2.72 -1.85 -12.04
CA ASP A 58 4.13 -1.84 -11.66
C ASP A 58 4.34 -1.90 -10.16
N ILE A 59 3.25 -1.82 -9.39
CA ILE A 59 3.33 -1.81 -7.95
C ILE A 59 3.24 -3.25 -7.43
N ALA A 60 4.27 -3.69 -6.72
CA ALA A 60 4.31 -5.04 -6.19
C ALA A 60 3.47 -5.21 -4.94
N CYS A 61 3.27 -4.12 -4.18
CA CYS A 61 2.47 -4.16 -2.97
C CYS A 61 1.98 -2.75 -2.66
N LEU A 62 0.73 -2.65 -2.23
CA LEU A 62 0.13 -1.39 -1.81
C LEU A 62 -0.12 -1.44 -0.30
N ILE A 63 0.54 -0.54 0.44
CA ILE A 63 0.32 -0.40 1.87
C ILE A 63 -0.70 0.72 2.04
N LEU A 64 -1.78 0.45 2.75
CA LEU A 64 -2.98 1.28 2.69
C LEU A 64 -3.58 1.46 4.08
N ASP A 65 -3.89 2.70 4.45
CA ASP A 65 -4.67 2.97 5.65
C ASP A 65 -6.15 2.97 5.27
N ILE A 66 -6.98 2.58 6.21
CA ILE A 66 -8.43 2.59 6.01
C ILE A 66 -9.00 3.99 6.11
N GLN A 67 -8.60 4.74 7.15
CA GLN A 67 -9.10 6.10 7.36
C GLN A 67 -8.31 7.11 6.57
N LEU A 68 -8.86 7.47 5.43
CA LEU A 68 -8.27 8.48 4.55
C LEU A 68 -9.32 9.55 4.28
N PRO A 69 -8.91 10.82 4.05
CA PRO A 69 -9.87 11.84 3.65
C PRO A 69 -10.46 11.51 2.29
N GLY A 70 -11.75 11.73 2.13
CA GLY A 70 -12.42 11.42 0.87
C GLY A 70 -12.65 9.93 0.70
N VAL A 71 -12.01 9.34 -0.27
CA VAL A 71 -12.15 7.91 -0.53
C VAL A 71 -11.40 7.11 0.53
N SER A 72 -12.08 6.22 1.23
CA SER A 72 -11.46 5.41 2.26
C SER A 72 -10.55 4.34 1.65
N GLY A 73 -9.70 3.74 2.50
CA GLY A 73 -8.84 2.67 2.04
C GLY A 73 -9.62 1.44 1.58
N LEU A 74 -10.71 1.13 2.26
CA LEU A 74 -11.55 0.00 1.84
C LEU A 74 -12.21 0.26 0.49
N GLU A 75 -12.63 1.50 0.25
CA GLU A 75 -13.21 1.85 -1.04
C GLU A 75 -12.16 1.81 -2.15
N LEU A 76 -10.95 2.28 -1.85
CA LEU A 76 -9.85 2.20 -2.82
C LEU A 76 -9.56 0.75 -3.18
N GLN A 77 -9.53 -0.13 -2.18
CA GLN A 77 -9.34 -1.55 -2.41
C GLN A 77 -10.38 -2.09 -3.39
N ARG A 78 -11.64 -1.72 -3.18
CA ARG A 78 -12.71 -2.18 -4.07
C ARG A 78 -12.55 -1.66 -5.49
N ARG A 79 -12.15 -0.40 -5.63
CA ARG A 79 -11.95 0.20 -6.96
C ARG A 79 -10.81 -0.48 -7.72
N LEU A 80 -9.80 -0.94 -7.00
CA LEU A 80 -8.66 -1.59 -7.61
C LEU A 80 -8.91 -3.07 -7.91
N SER A 81 -9.99 -3.64 -7.41
CA SER A 81 -10.25 -5.07 -7.56
C SER A 81 -10.60 -5.47 -8.99
N ASP A 82 -10.95 -4.51 -9.84
CA ASP A 82 -11.24 -4.79 -11.25
C ASP A 82 -9.92 -5.02 -11.99
N GLY A 83 -9.81 -6.14 -12.67
CA GLY A 83 -8.59 -6.49 -13.39
C GLY A 83 -7.60 -7.20 -12.48
N ALA A 84 -6.35 -6.79 -12.51
CA ALA A 84 -5.27 -7.42 -11.74
C ALA A 84 -4.76 -6.47 -10.66
N PRO A 85 -5.41 -6.41 -9.50
CA PRO A 85 -5.00 -5.48 -8.47
C PRO A 85 -3.67 -5.89 -7.84
N PRO A 86 -2.89 -4.91 -7.34
CA PRO A 86 -1.69 -5.25 -6.60
C PRO A 86 -2.08 -5.86 -5.25
N PRO A 87 -1.21 -6.67 -4.64
CA PRO A 87 -1.45 -7.12 -3.27
C PRO A 87 -1.58 -5.94 -2.33
N VAL A 88 -2.56 -5.99 -1.42
CA VAL A 88 -2.82 -4.91 -0.47
C VAL A 88 -2.51 -5.38 0.94
N VAL A 89 -1.75 -4.57 1.69
CA VAL A 89 -1.51 -4.75 3.12
C VAL A 89 -2.05 -3.52 3.81
N PHE A 90 -3.03 -3.70 4.69
CA PHE A 90 -3.57 -2.58 5.46
C PHE A 90 -2.73 -2.33 6.70
N VAL A 91 -2.48 -1.06 7.01
CA VAL A 91 -1.86 -0.61 8.25
C VAL A 91 -2.73 0.51 8.78
N THR A 92 -3.44 0.28 9.86
CA THR A 92 -4.46 1.22 10.30
C THR A 92 -4.58 1.30 11.82
N ALA A 93 -4.95 2.49 12.31
CA ALA A 93 -5.32 2.67 13.72
C ALA A 93 -6.72 2.12 13.98
N ASN A 94 -7.51 1.89 12.95
CA ASN A 94 -8.87 1.36 13.06
C ASN A 94 -8.91 -0.14 12.79
N ALA A 95 -8.11 -0.89 13.51
CA ALA A 95 -7.99 -2.33 13.31
C ALA A 95 -9.10 -3.08 14.05
N THR A 96 -10.35 -2.79 13.69
CA THR A 96 -11.50 -3.49 14.25
C THR A 96 -11.72 -4.81 13.53
N ASP A 97 -12.42 -5.72 14.20
CA ASP A 97 -12.76 -7.01 13.59
C ASP A 97 -13.55 -6.83 12.31
N ALA A 98 -14.48 -5.87 12.30
CA ALA A 98 -15.29 -5.61 11.11
C ALA A 98 -14.44 -5.14 9.93
N ASN A 99 -13.51 -4.24 10.18
CA ASN A 99 -12.61 -3.75 9.13
C ASN A 99 -11.69 -4.84 8.63
N ARG A 100 -11.18 -5.66 9.56
CA ARG A 100 -10.32 -6.77 9.20
C ARG A 100 -11.06 -7.77 8.32
N GLU A 101 -12.28 -8.14 8.70
CA GLU A 101 -13.08 -9.06 7.92
C GLU A 101 -13.35 -8.52 6.52
N SER A 102 -13.74 -7.25 6.43
CA SER A 102 -14.01 -6.63 5.15
C SER A 102 -12.78 -6.64 4.26
N ALA A 103 -11.63 -6.25 4.82
CA ALA A 103 -10.38 -6.18 4.07
C ALA A 103 -9.98 -7.54 3.54
N LEU A 104 -10.02 -8.55 4.40
CA LEU A 104 -9.62 -9.91 4.01
C LEU A 104 -10.60 -10.52 3.02
N LYS A 105 -11.89 -10.25 3.19
CA LYS A 105 -12.91 -10.75 2.29
C LYS A 105 -12.70 -10.20 0.86
N HIS A 106 -12.18 -8.99 0.75
CA HIS A 106 -11.92 -8.37 -0.55
C HIS A 106 -10.49 -8.59 -1.04
N GLY A 107 -9.78 -9.54 -0.44
CA GLY A 107 -8.52 -9.99 -0.97
C GLY A 107 -7.26 -9.39 -0.37
N ALA A 108 -7.35 -8.64 0.73
CA ALA A 108 -6.15 -8.11 1.37
C ALA A 108 -5.21 -9.24 1.78
N LYS A 109 -3.93 -9.03 1.59
CA LYS A 109 -2.91 -10.03 1.92
C LYS A 109 -2.38 -9.86 3.33
N GLY A 110 -2.65 -8.72 3.97
CA GLY A 110 -2.25 -8.48 5.34
C GLY A 110 -3.08 -7.38 5.96
N PHE A 111 -3.14 -7.38 7.29
CA PHE A 111 -3.91 -6.38 8.04
C PHE A 111 -3.22 -6.17 9.37
N LEU A 112 -2.59 -5.01 9.52
CA LEU A 112 -1.77 -4.68 10.69
C LEU A 112 -2.32 -3.48 11.42
N ALA A 113 -2.24 -3.51 12.75
CA ALA A 113 -2.68 -2.41 13.61
C ALA A 113 -1.51 -1.45 13.86
N LYS A 114 -1.80 -0.15 13.86
CA LYS A 114 -0.82 0.85 14.29
C LYS A 114 -0.76 0.88 15.81
N PRO A 115 0.40 1.15 16.37
CA PRO A 115 1.68 1.36 15.73
C PRO A 115 2.29 0.04 15.24
N VAL A 116 2.80 0.03 14.02
CA VAL A 116 3.37 -1.17 13.44
C VAL A 116 4.91 -1.10 13.53
N ARG A 117 5.53 -2.22 13.85
CA ARG A 117 6.98 -2.31 13.85
C ARG A 117 7.47 -2.58 12.44
N CYS A 118 8.65 -2.04 12.13
CA CYS A 118 9.21 -2.22 10.79
C CYS A 118 9.33 -3.70 10.40
N GLN A 119 9.80 -4.54 11.32
CA GLN A 119 9.94 -5.96 11.04
C GLN A 119 8.60 -6.61 10.73
N GLU A 120 7.57 -6.21 11.45
CA GLU A 120 6.21 -6.70 11.24
C GLU A 120 5.70 -6.31 9.85
N LEU A 121 5.93 -5.05 9.48
CA LEU A 121 5.55 -4.57 8.15
C LEU A 121 6.30 -5.32 7.05
N LEU A 122 7.60 -5.50 7.22
CA LEU A 122 8.41 -6.20 6.22
C LEU A 122 7.98 -7.65 6.05
N ASN A 123 7.62 -8.31 7.15
CA ASN A 123 7.13 -9.67 7.08
C ASN A 123 5.83 -9.75 6.27
N ALA A 124 4.93 -8.78 6.50
CA ALA A 124 3.65 -8.75 5.78
C ALA A 124 3.87 -8.44 4.29
N VAL A 125 4.76 -7.53 3.97
CA VAL A 125 5.08 -7.18 2.58
C VAL A 125 5.66 -8.38 1.85
N ARG A 126 6.61 -9.07 2.48
CA ARG A 126 7.23 -10.26 1.87
C ARG A 126 6.21 -11.35 1.62
N ALA A 127 5.29 -11.54 2.57
CA ALA A 127 4.25 -12.55 2.41
C ALA A 127 3.25 -12.18 1.32
N ALA A 128 3.05 -10.88 1.08
CA ALA A 128 2.08 -10.40 0.10
C ALA A 128 2.62 -10.47 -1.32
N ILE A 129 3.91 -10.25 -1.49
CA ILE A 129 4.52 -10.23 -2.82
C ILE A 129 4.74 -11.65 -3.32
N PRO A 130 4.20 -12.00 -4.50
CA PRO A 130 4.42 -13.34 -5.05
C PRO A 130 5.91 -13.55 -5.35
N SER A 131 6.41 -14.70 -5.03
CA SER A 131 7.81 -15.01 -5.31
C SER A 131 8.02 -15.54 -6.71
#